data_dc956ee440a54054145743709dcd07bf
#
_entry.id   dc956ee440a54054145743709dcd07bf
#
_cell.length_a   1.000
_cell.length_b   1.000
_cell.length_c   1.000
_cell.angle_alpha   90.00
_cell.angle_beta   90.00
_cell.angle_gamma   90.00
#
_symmetry.space_group_name_H-M   'P 1'
#
loop_
_entity.id
_entity.type
_entity.pdbx_description
1 polymer ?
#
loop_
_entity_poly.entity_id
_entity_poly.type
_entity_poly.pdbx_seq_one_letter_code
_entity_poly.pdbx_strand_id
1 'polypeptide(L)'
;MSKITRIPTANLPYAEWVALRKTLVYKGMVGGSDASTLLGLNPWTSKITRWNQSVGTANMKNIDNEIMFHGRLLEDYVADLWQYWTGDPIEMIDNYQSKTKLRKSIRRNSIFINEKYPFLFANIDRQITRHDEMSGRGVLEIKTISGYNADKWEGGIPPYYIAQIQLYMLVLGYDYGQFAFLKDGRHMDVFTVEANKNIQDSILIEGEKFYNSVQEARGIIDIEGVQGNTNDAYRLISHLEPDVDNEYKVDLDQFLSFSSSLNCI
;
A
#
# COMPACT_ATOMS: atom_id res chain seq x y z
N MET A 1 -8.14 21.97 -4.00
CA MET A 1 -7.61 20.71 -3.41
C MET A 1 -8.76 20.00 -2.72
N SER A 2 -8.93 18.70 -2.94
CA SER A 2 -9.92 17.89 -2.22
C SER A 2 -9.53 17.82 -0.74
N LYS A 3 -10.54 17.74 0.14
CA LYS A 3 -10.32 17.63 1.57
C LYS A 3 -9.86 16.20 1.91
N ILE A 4 -8.83 16.08 2.73
CA ILE A 4 -8.31 14.80 3.21
C ILE A 4 -8.68 14.66 4.69
N THR A 5 -9.50 13.67 4.99
CA THR A 5 -9.80 13.26 6.37
C THR A 5 -8.65 12.45 6.92
N ARG A 6 -8.25 12.76 8.15
CA ARG A 6 -7.18 12.09 8.86
C ARG A 6 -7.72 11.39 10.11
N ILE A 7 -7.50 10.09 10.22
CA ILE A 7 -7.81 9.30 11.41
C ILE A 7 -6.51 9.07 12.17
N PRO A 8 -6.28 9.73 13.32
CA PRO A 8 -5.07 9.56 14.10
C PRO A 8 -4.94 8.13 14.66
N THR A 9 -3.72 7.59 14.63
CA THR A 9 -3.41 6.23 15.14
C THR A 9 -2.21 6.20 16.11
N ALA A 10 -1.67 7.38 16.48
CA ALA A 10 -0.44 7.49 17.26
C ALA A 10 -0.49 6.76 18.61
N ASN A 11 -1.64 6.75 19.28
CA ASN A 11 -1.82 6.21 20.63
C ASN A 11 -2.61 4.90 20.63
N LEU A 12 -2.88 4.30 19.44
CA LEU A 12 -3.60 3.04 19.38
C LEU A 12 -2.66 1.88 19.70
N PRO A 13 -3.01 1.01 20.65
CA PRO A 13 -2.40 -0.30 20.78
C PRO A 13 -2.47 -1.06 19.45
N TYR A 14 -1.49 -1.92 19.16
CA TYR A 14 -1.42 -2.65 17.90
C TYR A 14 -2.72 -3.41 17.57
N ALA A 15 -3.34 -4.04 18.58
CA ALA A 15 -4.59 -4.76 18.40
C ALA A 15 -5.75 -3.84 17.94
N GLU A 16 -5.83 -2.63 18.50
CA GLU A 16 -6.86 -1.64 18.12
C GLU A 16 -6.59 -1.06 16.72
N TRP A 17 -5.32 -0.81 16.37
CA TRP A 17 -4.94 -0.43 15.03
C TRP A 17 -5.32 -1.50 13.99
N VAL A 18 -5.08 -2.78 14.30
CA VAL A 18 -5.51 -3.91 13.46
C VAL A 18 -7.04 -3.95 13.34
N ALA A 19 -7.78 -3.76 14.44
CA ALA A 19 -9.23 -3.74 14.43
C ALA A 19 -9.79 -2.58 13.59
N LEU A 20 -9.18 -1.40 13.69
CA LEU A 20 -9.54 -0.24 12.85
C LEU A 20 -9.35 -0.55 11.35
N ARG A 21 -8.22 -1.12 10.97
CA ARG A 21 -7.98 -1.54 9.58
C ARG A 21 -8.99 -2.58 9.10
N LYS A 22 -9.28 -3.58 9.92
CA LYS A 22 -10.33 -4.58 9.61
C LYS A 22 -11.69 -3.93 9.40
N THR A 23 -12.04 -2.93 10.20
CA THR A 23 -13.29 -2.18 10.03
C THR A 23 -13.35 -1.48 8.66
N LEU A 24 -12.27 -0.88 8.19
CA LEU A 24 -12.22 -0.28 6.86
C LEU A 24 -12.36 -1.33 5.76
N VAL A 25 -11.71 -2.49 5.94
CA VAL A 25 -11.85 -3.65 5.04
C VAL A 25 -13.30 -4.13 4.98
N TYR A 26 -13.98 -4.30 6.13
CA TYR A 26 -15.39 -4.68 6.19
C TYR A 26 -16.32 -3.64 5.54
N LYS A 27 -15.94 -2.38 5.52
CA LYS A 27 -16.65 -1.33 4.77
C LYS A 27 -16.42 -1.40 3.26
N GLY A 28 -15.65 -2.37 2.76
CA GLY A 28 -15.29 -2.47 1.35
C GLY A 28 -14.22 -1.48 0.91
N MET A 29 -13.63 -0.72 1.84
CA MET A 29 -12.61 0.26 1.48
C MET A 29 -11.30 -0.42 1.09
N VAL A 30 -10.57 0.22 0.17
CA VAL A 30 -9.35 -0.30 -0.47
C VAL A 30 -8.14 0.44 0.08
N GLY A 31 -7.21 -0.29 0.69
CA GLY A 31 -5.92 0.22 1.15
C GLY A 31 -4.80 -0.04 0.16
N GLY A 32 -3.58 0.42 0.48
CA GLY A 32 -2.43 0.30 -0.43
C GLY A 32 -2.13 -1.13 -0.88
N SER A 33 -2.07 -2.10 0.04
CA SER A 33 -1.85 -3.51 -0.31
C SER A 33 -3.00 -4.12 -1.12
N ASP A 34 -4.23 -3.60 -0.97
CA ASP A 34 -5.40 -4.08 -1.69
C ASP A 34 -5.38 -3.62 -3.15
N ALA A 35 -4.76 -2.47 -3.48
CA ALA A 35 -4.64 -1.99 -4.85
C ALA A 35 -4.05 -3.06 -5.78
N SER A 36 -2.96 -3.71 -5.34
CA SER A 36 -2.34 -4.79 -6.11
C SER A 36 -3.25 -6.02 -6.27
N THR A 37 -4.07 -6.31 -5.25
CA THR A 37 -5.04 -7.42 -5.29
C THR A 37 -6.13 -7.14 -6.33
N LEU A 38 -6.66 -5.92 -6.36
CA LEU A 38 -7.71 -5.55 -7.31
C LEU A 38 -7.22 -5.52 -8.76
N LEU A 39 -5.94 -5.17 -8.95
CA LEU A 39 -5.30 -5.16 -10.26
C LEU A 39 -4.75 -6.53 -10.70
N GLY A 40 -4.97 -7.61 -9.91
CA GLY A 40 -4.49 -8.95 -10.24
C GLY A 40 -2.96 -9.12 -10.10
N LEU A 41 -2.28 -8.20 -9.44
CA LEU A 41 -0.81 -8.18 -9.28
C LEU A 41 -0.33 -8.82 -7.98
N ASN A 42 -1.24 -9.06 -7.02
CA ASN A 42 -0.89 -9.57 -5.70
C ASN A 42 -0.69 -11.10 -5.74
N PRO A 43 0.51 -11.62 -5.42
CA PRO A 43 0.77 -13.06 -5.46
C PRO A 43 0.21 -13.83 -4.25
N TRP A 44 -0.26 -13.14 -3.21
CA TRP A 44 -0.68 -13.78 -1.93
C TRP A 44 -2.18 -13.79 -1.72
N THR A 45 -2.93 -12.91 -2.36
CA THR A 45 -4.37 -12.74 -2.12
C THR A 45 -5.09 -12.44 -3.42
N SER A 46 -6.16 -13.19 -3.71
CA SER A 46 -7.02 -12.96 -4.88
C SER A 46 -8.10 -11.90 -4.59
N LYS A 47 -8.66 -11.31 -5.64
CA LYS A 47 -9.78 -10.37 -5.57
C LYS A 47 -10.99 -11.00 -4.86
N ILE A 48 -11.32 -12.26 -5.18
CA ILE A 48 -12.40 -13.01 -4.53
C ILE A 48 -12.14 -13.19 -3.03
N THR A 49 -10.95 -13.62 -2.66
CA THR A 49 -10.60 -13.76 -1.23
C THR A 49 -10.81 -12.45 -0.47
N ARG A 50 -10.36 -11.35 -1.05
CA ARG A 50 -10.48 -10.02 -0.44
C ARG A 50 -11.95 -9.56 -0.37
N TRP A 51 -12.76 -9.87 -1.41
CA TRP A 51 -14.19 -9.58 -1.43
C TRP A 51 -14.92 -10.36 -0.35
N ASN A 52 -14.72 -11.68 -0.25
CA ASN A 52 -15.31 -12.53 0.79
C ASN A 52 -14.99 -12.05 2.21
N GLN A 53 -13.78 -11.55 2.43
CA GLN A 53 -13.39 -10.90 3.70
C GLN A 53 -14.19 -9.61 3.95
N SER A 54 -14.45 -8.82 2.91
CA SER A 54 -15.19 -7.55 3.04
C SER A 54 -16.67 -7.75 3.28
N VAL A 55 -17.30 -8.73 2.62
CA VAL A 55 -18.73 -9.03 2.83
C VAL A 55 -18.97 -9.84 4.10
N GLY A 56 -17.93 -10.41 4.71
CA GLY A 56 -18.00 -11.14 5.96
C GLY A 56 -18.27 -12.64 5.81
N THR A 57 -18.16 -13.20 4.60
CA THR A 57 -18.29 -14.65 4.35
C THR A 57 -16.99 -15.41 4.60
N ALA A 58 -15.86 -14.71 4.73
CA ALA A 58 -14.58 -15.27 5.11
C ALA A 58 -13.92 -14.49 6.25
N ASN A 59 -13.28 -15.21 7.17
CA ASN A 59 -12.55 -14.60 8.27
C ASN A 59 -11.26 -13.93 7.80
N MET A 60 -11.02 -12.70 8.26
CA MET A 60 -9.71 -12.07 8.15
C MET A 60 -8.77 -12.63 9.21
N LYS A 61 -7.88 -13.53 8.79
CA LYS A 61 -6.80 -13.98 9.67
C LYS A 61 -5.82 -12.82 9.89
N ASN A 62 -5.51 -12.56 11.14
CA ASN A 62 -4.38 -11.66 11.45
C ASN A 62 -3.10 -12.51 11.36
N ILE A 63 -2.43 -12.46 10.21
CA ILE A 63 -1.15 -13.15 10.04
C ILE A 63 -0.07 -12.14 10.40
N ASP A 64 0.35 -12.15 11.65
CA ASP A 64 1.58 -11.50 12.07
C ASP A 64 2.64 -12.59 12.30
N ASN A 65 3.85 -12.34 11.84
CA ASN A 65 4.96 -13.26 11.99
C ASN A 65 6.24 -12.50 12.35
N GLU A 66 7.28 -13.25 12.72
CA GLU A 66 8.57 -12.69 13.11
C GLU A 66 9.16 -11.75 12.06
N ILE A 67 9.07 -12.10 10.77
CA ILE A 67 9.59 -11.27 9.67
C ILE A 67 8.86 -9.91 9.63
N MET A 68 7.52 -9.92 9.73
CA MET A 68 6.72 -8.70 9.76
C MET A 68 6.99 -7.86 11.00
N PHE A 69 7.21 -8.52 12.14
CA PHE A 69 7.57 -7.84 13.39
C PHE A 69 8.91 -7.13 13.27
N HIS A 70 9.96 -7.82 12.79
CA HIS A 70 11.28 -7.21 12.55
C HIS A 70 11.21 -6.10 11.51
N GLY A 71 10.43 -6.27 10.44
CA GLY A 71 10.20 -5.22 9.44
C GLY A 71 9.72 -3.92 10.09
N ARG A 72 8.70 -4.00 10.96
CA ARG A 72 8.19 -2.82 11.69
C ARG A 72 9.22 -2.17 12.62
N LEU A 73 10.06 -2.97 13.30
CA LEU A 73 11.11 -2.43 14.16
C LEU A 73 12.20 -1.70 13.37
N LEU A 74 12.52 -2.19 12.18
CA LEU A 74 13.55 -1.60 11.32
C LEU A 74 13.09 -0.36 10.56
N GLU A 75 11.79 -0.07 10.50
CA GLU A 75 11.27 1.11 9.78
C GLU A 75 11.92 2.42 10.24
N ASP A 76 12.09 2.62 11.55
CA ASP A 76 12.68 3.86 12.08
C ASP A 76 14.17 3.95 11.73
N TYR A 77 14.88 2.84 11.77
CA TYR A 77 16.29 2.77 11.41
C TYR A 77 16.50 3.10 9.92
N VAL A 78 15.73 2.47 9.03
CA VAL A 78 15.82 2.72 7.59
C VAL A 78 15.42 4.15 7.25
N ALA A 79 14.38 4.68 7.89
CA ALA A 79 13.96 6.08 7.72
C ALA A 79 15.03 7.07 8.19
N ASP A 80 15.81 6.74 9.23
CA ASP A 80 16.92 7.61 9.67
C ASP A 80 18.07 7.56 8.68
N LEU A 81 18.49 6.40 8.19
CA LEU A 81 19.52 6.27 7.16
C LEU A 81 19.13 6.99 5.86
N TRP A 82 17.88 6.86 5.42
CA TRP A 82 17.38 7.51 4.22
C TRP A 82 17.59 9.03 4.21
N GLN A 83 17.63 9.67 5.37
CA GLN A 83 17.87 11.12 5.47
C GLN A 83 19.27 11.54 5.04
N TYR A 84 20.22 10.61 5.00
CA TYR A 84 21.62 10.83 4.65
C TYR A 84 22.00 10.22 3.28
N TRP A 85 21.07 9.52 2.64
CA TRP A 85 21.31 8.79 1.39
C TRP A 85 21.52 9.73 0.20
N THR A 86 22.57 9.44 -0.60
CA THR A 86 22.95 10.19 -1.81
C THR A 86 22.96 9.35 -3.08
N GLY A 87 22.73 8.03 -2.98
CA GLY A 87 23.01 7.06 -4.05
C GLY A 87 24.35 6.35 -3.86
N ASP A 88 25.25 6.90 -3.04
CA ASP A 88 26.55 6.29 -2.72
C ASP A 88 26.62 5.92 -1.22
N PRO A 89 26.89 4.64 -0.88
CA PRO A 89 26.99 4.20 0.50
C PRO A 89 28.11 4.88 1.31
N ILE A 90 29.22 5.26 0.67
CA ILE A 90 30.36 5.90 1.33
C ILE A 90 29.98 7.34 1.69
N GLU A 91 29.42 8.09 0.73
CA GLU A 91 28.92 9.45 0.99
C GLU A 91 27.81 9.44 2.06
N MET A 92 26.93 8.44 2.06
CA MET A 92 25.91 8.28 3.10
C MET A 92 26.57 8.11 4.49
N ILE A 93 27.64 7.31 4.60
CA ILE A 93 28.36 7.13 5.86
C ILE A 93 28.98 8.45 6.34
N ASP A 94 29.61 9.20 5.44
CA ASP A 94 30.21 10.51 5.74
C ASP A 94 29.15 11.52 6.19
N ASN A 95 28.02 11.58 5.48
CA ASN A 95 26.87 12.40 5.88
C ASN A 95 26.29 12.01 7.23
N TYR A 96 26.21 10.71 7.51
CA TYR A 96 25.73 10.20 8.80
C TYR A 96 26.67 10.59 9.94
N GLN A 97 27.98 10.46 9.76
CA GLN A 97 29.00 10.82 10.75
C GLN A 97 29.05 12.33 10.99
N SER A 98 28.94 13.13 9.95
CA SER A 98 28.88 14.60 10.02
C SER A 98 27.50 15.14 10.42
N LYS A 99 26.48 14.27 10.53
CA LYS A 99 25.08 14.62 10.78
C LYS A 99 24.47 15.57 9.74
N THR A 100 24.93 15.48 8.52
CA THR A 100 24.46 16.28 7.37
C THR A 100 23.25 15.63 6.75
N LYS A 101 22.05 15.98 7.21
CA LYS A 101 20.79 15.47 6.65
C LYS A 101 20.37 16.21 5.39
N LEU A 102 20.28 15.50 4.27
CA LEU A 102 19.85 16.02 2.98
C LEU A 102 18.31 16.05 2.88
N ARG A 103 17.67 15.05 3.48
CA ARG A 103 16.22 14.79 3.37
C ARG A 103 15.57 14.80 4.75
N LYS A 104 14.25 14.91 4.77
CA LYS A 104 13.48 14.82 6.01
C LYS A 104 12.15 14.11 5.76
N SER A 105 11.89 13.09 6.57
CA SER A 105 10.59 12.44 6.62
C SER A 105 10.00 12.47 8.02
N ILE A 106 8.68 12.34 8.12
CA ILE A 106 7.97 12.28 9.41
C ILE A 106 6.97 11.13 9.41
N ARG A 107 6.89 10.41 10.52
CA ARG A 107 5.83 9.43 10.77
C ARG A 107 4.53 10.19 11.04
N ARG A 108 3.49 9.92 10.26
CA ARG A 108 2.20 10.62 10.44
C ARG A 108 1.28 9.93 11.44
N ASN A 109 1.49 8.63 11.69
CA ASN A 109 0.65 7.80 12.55
C ASN A 109 -0.85 8.07 12.31
N SER A 110 -1.28 7.85 11.08
CA SER A 110 -2.65 8.19 10.67
C SER A 110 -3.05 7.40 9.44
N ILE A 111 -4.34 7.10 9.36
CA ILE A 111 -4.99 6.68 8.14
C ILE A 111 -5.57 7.93 7.47
N PHE A 112 -5.38 8.05 6.16
CA PHE A 112 -5.84 9.16 5.34
C PHE A 112 -6.92 8.70 4.38
N ILE A 113 -7.99 9.48 4.24
CA ILE A 113 -9.08 9.25 3.30
C ILE A 113 -9.31 10.55 2.53
N ASN A 114 -9.28 10.47 1.21
CA ASN A 114 -9.60 11.61 0.36
C ASN A 114 -11.10 11.65 0.11
N GLU A 115 -11.77 12.76 0.44
CA GLU A 115 -13.22 12.89 0.27
C GLU A 115 -13.69 12.74 -1.19
N LYS A 116 -12.79 12.97 -2.15
CA LYS A 116 -13.04 12.70 -3.56
C LYS A 116 -13.11 11.20 -3.90
N TYR A 117 -12.41 10.38 -3.13
CA TYR A 117 -12.33 8.93 -3.32
C TYR A 117 -12.58 8.21 -1.99
N PRO A 118 -13.80 8.29 -1.42
CA PRO A 118 -14.09 7.87 -0.05
C PRO A 118 -13.97 6.35 0.17
N PHE A 119 -13.87 5.60 -0.90
CA PHE A 119 -13.62 4.16 -0.88
C PHE A 119 -12.14 3.78 -0.82
N LEU A 120 -11.20 4.74 -0.92
CA LEU A 120 -9.77 4.51 -0.79
C LEU A 120 -9.23 5.06 0.53
N PHE A 121 -8.23 4.38 1.09
CA PHE A 121 -7.48 4.89 2.23
C PHE A 121 -5.98 4.64 2.10
N ALA A 122 -5.18 5.55 2.64
CA ALA A 122 -3.73 5.43 2.71
C ALA A 122 -3.26 5.33 4.16
N ASN A 123 -2.37 4.38 4.42
CA ASN A 123 -1.64 4.25 5.68
C ASN A 123 -0.15 4.15 5.32
N ILE A 124 0.51 5.29 5.29
CA ILE A 124 1.91 5.43 4.84
C ILE A 124 2.89 5.26 5.99
N ASP A 125 4.06 4.69 5.73
CA ASP A 125 5.12 4.57 6.72
C ASP A 125 5.63 5.96 7.11
N ARG A 126 5.99 6.79 6.12
CA ARG A 126 6.50 8.16 6.33
C ARG A 126 5.99 9.12 5.26
N GLN A 127 5.87 10.38 5.64
CA GLN A 127 5.70 11.49 4.72
C GLN A 127 7.06 12.18 4.50
N ILE A 128 7.50 12.31 3.26
CA ILE A 128 8.63 13.15 2.90
C ILE A 128 8.19 14.61 3.00
N THR A 129 8.92 15.41 3.77
CA THR A 129 8.63 16.83 3.99
C THR A 129 9.71 17.75 3.43
N ARG A 130 10.89 17.22 3.15
CA ARG A 130 11.99 17.87 2.45
C ARG A 130 12.82 16.84 1.72
N HIS A 131 13.18 17.13 0.49
CA HIS A 131 14.09 16.36 -0.35
C HIS A 131 15.08 17.31 -1.03
N ASP A 132 16.29 16.85 -1.26
CA ASP A 132 17.36 17.63 -1.90
C ASP A 132 17.07 17.90 -3.39
N GLU A 133 16.46 16.94 -4.10
CA GLU A 133 16.22 17.00 -5.54
C GLU A 133 14.75 17.19 -5.92
N MET A 134 13.82 16.76 -5.05
CA MET A 134 12.38 16.75 -5.34
C MET A 134 11.66 17.87 -4.61
N SER A 135 10.73 18.52 -5.29
CA SER A 135 9.88 19.55 -4.68
C SER A 135 8.59 18.97 -4.12
N GLY A 136 8.02 19.66 -3.13
CA GLY A 136 6.74 19.28 -2.54
C GLY A 136 6.85 18.18 -1.48
N ARG A 137 5.74 17.47 -1.28
CA ARG A 137 5.62 16.35 -0.34
C ARG A 137 5.57 15.04 -1.10
N GLY A 138 6.15 13.99 -0.51
CA GLY A 138 6.13 12.64 -1.08
C GLY A 138 5.77 11.58 -0.05
N VAL A 139 5.59 10.36 -0.53
CA VAL A 139 5.48 9.15 0.29
C VAL A 139 6.86 8.50 0.40
N LEU A 140 7.25 8.10 1.60
CA LEU A 140 8.36 7.18 1.80
C LEU A 140 7.79 5.85 2.32
N GLU A 141 7.94 4.82 1.54
CA GLU A 141 7.59 3.45 1.87
C GLU A 141 8.87 2.68 2.19
N ILE A 142 8.88 1.93 3.28
CA ILE A 142 10.06 1.25 3.78
C ILE A 142 9.88 -0.25 3.64
N LYS A 143 10.91 -0.93 3.11
CA LYS A 143 10.90 -2.37 2.96
C LYS A 143 12.21 -2.97 3.46
N THR A 144 12.10 -4.06 4.21
CA THR A 144 13.22 -4.93 4.53
C THR A 144 13.08 -6.21 3.72
N ILE A 145 14.15 -6.59 3.02
CA ILE A 145 14.17 -7.77 2.15
C ILE A 145 15.34 -8.67 2.51
N SER A 146 15.12 -9.98 2.43
CA SER A 146 16.20 -10.95 2.52
C SER A 146 16.86 -11.14 1.16
N GLY A 147 18.17 -11.45 1.14
CA GLY A 147 18.91 -11.75 -0.09
C GLY A 147 18.28 -12.87 -0.91
N TYR A 148 17.64 -13.85 -0.26
CA TYR A 148 16.90 -14.92 -0.92
C TYR A 148 15.75 -14.44 -1.83
N ASN A 149 15.18 -13.27 -1.54
CA ASN A 149 14.13 -12.64 -2.34
C ASN A 149 14.65 -11.52 -3.24
N ALA A 150 15.97 -11.31 -3.28
CA ALA A 150 16.57 -10.21 -4.06
C ALA A 150 16.32 -10.35 -5.55
N ASP A 151 16.27 -11.60 -6.06
CA ASP A 151 16.02 -11.89 -7.49
C ASP A 151 14.70 -11.28 -7.99
N LYS A 152 13.70 -11.12 -7.11
CA LYS A 152 12.44 -10.46 -7.45
C LYS A 152 12.58 -8.97 -7.72
N TRP A 153 13.72 -8.38 -7.40
CA TRP A 153 14.04 -6.97 -7.53
C TRP A 153 15.08 -6.69 -8.64
N GLU A 154 15.66 -7.73 -9.26
CA GLU A 154 16.62 -7.56 -10.35
C GLU A 154 16.01 -6.85 -11.58
N GLY A 155 14.68 -6.95 -11.74
CA GLY A 155 13.91 -6.24 -12.78
C GLY A 155 13.35 -4.88 -12.36
N GLY A 156 13.72 -4.38 -11.16
CA GLY A 156 13.15 -3.17 -10.57
C GLY A 156 12.14 -3.45 -9.46
N ILE A 157 11.34 -2.45 -9.10
CA ILE A 157 10.33 -2.60 -8.03
C ILE A 157 9.21 -3.54 -8.49
N PRO A 158 8.87 -4.58 -7.72
CA PRO A 158 7.75 -5.47 -8.06
C PRO A 158 6.43 -4.70 -8.28
N PRO A 159 5.63 -5.05 -9.32
CA PRO A 159 4.42 -4.31 -9.69
C PRO A 159 3.40 -4.14 -8.56
N TYR A 160 3.30 -5.10 -7.65
CA TYR A 160 2.39 -5.02 -6.51
C TYR A 160 2.77 -3.91 -5.51
N TYR A 161 4.05 -3.55 -5.39
CA TYR A 161 4.47 -2.39 -4.60
C TYR A 161 4.25 -1.07 -5.34
N ILE A 162 4.44 -1.06 -6.67
CA ILE A 162 4.10 0.10 -7.49
C ILE A 162 2.61 0.46 -7.31
N ALA A 163 1.71 -0.52 -7.39
CA ALA A 163 0.28 -0.29 -7.16
C ALA A 163 0.01 0.28 -5.75
N GLN A 164 0.71 -0.21 -4.73
CA GLN A 164 0.58 0.28 -3.36
C GLN A 164 0.94 1.77 -3.25
N ILE A 165 2.11 2.17 -3.73
CA ILE A 165 2.58 3.56 -3.59
C ILE A 165 1.77 4.51 -4.48
N GLN A 166 1.30 4.06 -5.65
CA GLN A 166 0.41 4.84 -6.52
C GLN A 166 -0.93 5.15 -5.84
N LEU A 167 -1.52 4.19 -5.12
CA LEU A 167 -2.71 4.46 -4.31
C LEU A 167 -2.42 5.51 -3.22
N TYR A 168 -1.30 5.41 -2.55
CA TYR A 168 -0.94 6.37 -1.50
C TYR A 168 -0.78 7.79 -2.06
N MET A 169 -0.07 7.92 -3.19
CA MET A 169 0.07 9.21 -3.87
C MET A 169 -1.28 9.77 -4.33
N LEU A 170 -2.15 8.93 -4.89
CA LEU A 170 -3.50 9.31 -5.31
C LEU A 170 -4.35 9.86 -4.16
N VAL A 171 -4.37 9.16 -3.03
CA VAL A 171 -5.14 9.57 -1.85
C VAL A 171 -4.61 10.88 -1.26
N LEU A 172 -3.27 11.04 -1.21
CA LEU A 172 -2.64 12.20 -0.61
C LEU A 172 -2.46 13.38 -1.56
N GLY A 173 -2.62 13.17 -2.87
CA GLY A 173 -2.37 14.18 -3.89
C GLY A 173 -0.88 14.54 -3.99
N TYR A 174 0.01 13.55 -3.94
CA TYR A 174 1.45 13.71 -4.05
C TYR A 174 1.93 13.27 -5.43
N ASP A 175 2.93 13.96 -5.95
CA ASP A 175 3.45 13.74 -7.29
C ASP A 175 4.54 12.67 -7.33
N TYR A 176 5.13 12.33 -6.18
CA TYR A 176 6.17 11.30 -6.08
C TYR A 176 6.12 10.52 -4.76
N GLY A 177 6.76 9.37 -4.79
CA GLY A 177 7.07 8.58 -3.62
C GLY A 177 8.43 7.91 -3.78
N GLN A 178 9.00 7.45 -2.68
CA GLN A 178 10.23 6.68 -2.68
C GLN A 178 10.07 5.39 -1.89
N PHE A 179 10.73 4.35 -2.38
CA PHE A 179 11.00 3.15 -1.61
C PHE A 179 12.40 3.22 -1.04
N ALA A 180 12.54 3.03 0.26
CA ALA A 180 13.82 2.77 0.89
C ALA A 180 13.88 1.27 1.27
N PHE A 181 14.84 0.55 0.69
CA PHE A 181 15.04 -0.87 0.91
C PHE A 181 16.26 -1.10 1.77
N LEU A 182 16.12 -1.98 2.75
CA LEU A 182 17.24 -2.52 3.48
C LEU A 182 17.34 -4.03 3.19
N LYS A 183 18.32 -4.40 2.38
CA LYS A 183 18.60 -5.78 2.01
C LYS A 183 19.54 -6.40 3.04
N ASP A 184 19.16 -7.57 3.60
CA ASP A 184 19.91 -8.33 4.60
C ASP A 184 20.38 -7.52 5.82
N GLY A 185 19.69 -6.42 6.12
CA GLY A 185 20.06 -5.51 7.20
C GLY A 185 21.36 -4.72 6.94
N ARG A 186 21.90 -4.70 5.71
CA ARG A 186 23.25 -4.17 5.40
C ARG A 186 23.30 -3.23 4.21
N HIS A 187 22.53 -3.50 3.17
CA HIS A 187 22.60 -2.74 1.92
C HIS A 187 21.30 -1.97 1.76
N MET A 188 21.43 -0.65 1.60
CA MET A 188 20.30 0.23 1.38
C MET A 188 20.28 0.68 -0.08
N ASP A 189 19.08 0.64 -0.69
CA ASP A 189 18.81 1.23 -1.98
C ASP A 189 17.56 2.09 -1.87
N VAL A 190 17.48 3.13 -2.69
CA VAL A 190 16.32 4.02 -2.76
C VAL A 190 15.87 4.17 -4.19
N PHE A 191 14.57 3.95 -4.43
CA PHE A 191 13.96 4.08 -5.75
C PHE A 191 12.88 5.15 -5.70
N THR A 192 12.92 6.07 -6.65
CA THR A 192 11.89 7.12 -6.83
C THR A 192 10.81 6.62 -7.78
N VAL A 193 9.57 6.86 -7.43
CA VAL A 193 8.37 6.54 -8.21
C VAL A 193 7.57 7.82 -8.41
N GLU A 194 7.34 8.21 -9.65
CA GLU A 194 6.46 9.32 -9.97
C GLU A 194 4.99 8.87 -10.02
N ALA A 195 4.07 9.81 -9.80
CA ALA A 195 2.65 9.56 -9.95
C ALA A 195 2.31 9.23 -11.40
N ASN A 196 1.70 8.05 -11.61
CA ASN A 196 1.30 7.58 -12.93
C ASN A 196 -0.23 7.57 -13.03
N LYS A 197 -0.75 8.48 -13.86
CA LYS A 197 -2.20 8.66 -14.01
C LYS A 197 -2.92 7.41 -14.49
N ASN A 198 -2.34 6.63 -15.40
CA ASN A 198 -3.00 5.44 -15.94
C ASN A 198 -3.15 4.36 -14.86
N ILE A 199 -2.10 4.17 -14.03
CA ILE A 199 -2.16 3.24 -12.90
C ILE A 199 -3.19 3.74 -11.86
N GLN A 200 -3.19 5.02 -11.56
CA GLN A 200 -4.13 5.63 -10.62
C GLN A 200 -5.58 5.55 -11.11
N ASP A 201 -5.82 5.77 -12.39
CA ASP A 201 -7.16 5.63 -13.01
C ASP A 201 -7.63 4.16 -12.93
N SER A 202 -6.74 3.18 -13.16
CA SER A 202 -7.06 1.76 -12.99
C SER A 202 -7.42 1.42 -11.53
N ILE A 203 -6.68 1.97 -10.57
CA ILE A 203 -6.98 1.81 -9.12
C ILE A 203 -8.34 2.41 -8.79
N LEU A 204 -8.68 3.57 -9.35
CA LEU A 204 -9.98 4.21 -9.12
C LEU A 204 -11.13 3.35 -9.67
N ILE A 205 -11.03 2.91 -10.92
CA ILE A 205 -12.07 2.11 -11.57
C ILE A 205 -12.31 0.80 -10.82
N GLU A 206 -11.26 0.03 -10.58
CA GLU A 206 -11.38 -1.26 -9.91
C GLU A 206 -11.75 -1.12 -8.42
N GLY A 207 -11.26 -0.08 -7.77
CA GLY A 207 -11.59 0.22 -6.38
C GLY A 207 -13.07 0.59 -6.20
N GLU A 208 -13.63 1.42 -7.07
CA GLU A 208 -15.03 1.81 -7.04
C GLU A 208 -15.96 0.62 -7.35
N LYS A 209 -15.65 -0.17 -8.39
CA LYS A 209 -16.38 -1.40 -8.71
C LYS A 209 -16.40 -2.36 -7.52
N PHE A 210 -15.24 -2.60 -6.92
CA PHE A 210 -15.10 -3.47 -5.76
C PHE A 210 -15.92 -2.95 -4.57
N TYR A 211 -15.80 -1.67 -4.25
CA TYR A 211 -16.55 -1.05 -3.16
C TYR A 211 -18.05 -1.21 -3.36
N ASN A 212 -18.56 -0.88 -4.55
CA ASN A 212 -19.98 -0.96 -4.86
C ASN A 212 -20.52 -2.40 -4.75
N SER A 213 -19.78 -3.38 -5.27
CA SER A 213 -20.18 -4.80 -5.16
C SER A 213 -20.22 -5.28 -3.70
N VAL A 214 -19.33 -4.81 -2.85
CA VAL A 214 -19.36 -5.10 -1.41
C VAL A 214 -20.57 -4.47 -0.74
N GLN A 215 -20.91 -3.20 -1.07
CA GLN A 215 -22.10 -2.54 -0.48
C GLN A 215 -23.39 -3.27 -0.88
N GLU A 216 -23.53 -3.64 -2.14
CA GLU A 216 -24.68 -4.39 -2.65
C GLU A 216 -24.83 -5.74 -1.95
N ALA A 217 -23.75 -6.53 -1.90
CA ALA A 217 -23.75 -7.83 -1.23
C ALA A 217 -24.14 -7.72 0.26
N ARG A 218 -23.61 -6.74 0.96
CA ARG A 218 -23.94 -6.51 2.38
C ARG A 218 -25.38 -6.08 2.56
N GLY A 219 -25.91 -5.23 1.68
CA GLY A 219 -27.32 -4.85 1.70
C GLY A 219 -28.26 -6.06 1.58
N ILE A 220 -27.92 -7.04 0.74
CA ILE A 220 -28.68 -8.29 0.60
C ILE A 220 -28.59 -9.11 1.90
N ILE A 221 -27.42 -9.28 2.47
CA ILE A 221 -27.22 -10.03 3.74
C ILE A 221 -28.02 -9.38 4.86
N ASP A 222 -27.99 -8.07 4.99
CA ASP A 222 -28.70 -7.33 6.03
C ASP A 222 -30.23 -7.46 5.89
N ILE A 223 -30.77 -7.42 4.67
CA ILE A 223 -32.21 -7.57 4.38
C ILE A 223 -32.69 -8.98 4.72
N GLU A 224 -31.94 -10.00 4.33
CA GLU A 224 -32.31 -11.41 4.55
C GLU A 224 -32.05 -11.86 5.99
N GLY A 225 -31.41 -11.03 6.81
CA GLY A 225 -31.13 -11.36 8.23
C GLY A 225 -30.16 -12.52 8.42
N VAL A 226 -29.39 -12.85 7.38
CA VAL A 226 -28.38 -13.91 7.40
C VAL A 226 -27.12 -13.41 8.09
N GLN A 227 -26.56 -14.21 9.01
CA GLN A 227 -25.26 -13.86 9.59
C GLN A 227 -24.17 -13.98 8.54
N GLY A 228 -23.36 -12.95 8.42
CA GLY A 228 -22.12 -13.00 7.63
C GLY A 228 -21.23 -14.17 8.03
N ASN A 229 -20.28 -14.55 7.20
CA ASN A 229 -19.37 -15.68 7.41
C ASN A 229 -20.08 -17.06 7.49
N THR A 230 -21.22 -17.22 6.80
CA THR A 230 -21.97 -18.48 6.68
C THR A 230 -22.05 -18.92 5.24
N ASN A 231 -22.22 -20.25 5.01
CA ASN A 231 -22.45 -20.78 3.68
C ASN A 231 -23.74 -20.23 3.05
N ASP A 232 -24.74 -19.92 3.84
CA ASP A 232 -26.01 -19.38 3.36
C ASP A 232 -25.85 -17.93 2.91
N ALA A 233 -25.11 -17.10 3.67
CA ALA A 233 -24.76 -15.76 3.22
C ALA A 233 -23.96 -15.79 1.91
N TYR A 234 -22.99 -16.69 1.79
CA TYR A 234 -22.22 -16.83 0.57
C TYR A 234 -23.07 -17.24 -0.65
N ARG A 235 -23.93 -18.24 -0.50
CA ARG A 235 -24.84 -18.66 -1.58
C ARG A 235 -25.75 -17.54 -2.06
N LEU A 236 -26.19 -16.69 -1.14
CA LEU A 236 -27.09 -15.58 -1.45
C LEU A 236 -26.43 -14.50 -2.31
N ILE A 237 -25.15 -14.24 -2.12
CA ILE A 237 -24.44 -13.14 -2.74
C ILE A 237 -23.36 -13.57 -3.73
N SER A 238 -23.16 -14.88 -3.97
CA SER A 238 -22.09 -15.39 -4.84
C SER A 238 -22.16 -14.88 -6.28
N HIS A 239 -23.35 -14.52 -6.75
CA HIS A 239 -23.55 -13.93 -8.08
C HIS A 239 -22.98 -12.50 -8.21
N LEU A 240 -22.64 -11.85 -7.08
CA LEU A 240 -22.00 -10.52 -7.04
C LEU A 240 -20.49 -10.60 -6.91
N GLU A 241 -19.91 -11.80 -6.89
CA GLU A 241 -18.45 -11.94 -6.86
C GLU A 241 -17.80 -11.16 -7.98
N PRO A 242 -16.70 -10.43 -7.67
CA PRO A 242 -15.97 -9.74 -8.71
C PRO A 242 -15.43 -10.74 -9.71
N ASP A 243 -15.69 -10.49 -10.98
CA ASP A 243 -15.20 -11.32 -12.08
C ASP A 243 -13.67 -11.42 -12.04
N VAL A 244 -13.16 -12.64 -11.99
CA VAL A 244 -11.71 -12.92 -11.87
C VAL A 244 -11.07 -13.01 -13.26
N ASP A 245 -11.88 -13.35 -14.27
CA ASP A 245 -11.39 -13.64 -15.61
C ASP A 245 -11.45 -12.44 -16.56
N ASN A 246 -12.04 -11.33 -16.16
CA ASN A 246 -12.28 -10.23 -17.04
C ASN A 246 -11.32 -9.06 -16.90
N GLU A 247 -10.50 -8.99 -17.88
CA GLU A 247 -10.32 -7.96 -18.90
C GLU A 247 -9.67 -6.64 -18.47
N TYR A 248 -9.46 -6.34 -17.21
CA TYR A 248 -8.36 -5.46 -16.88
C TYR A 248 -7.07 -6.30 -16.85
N LYS A 249 -6.64 -6.69 -18.04
CA LYS A 249 -5.20 -6.79 -18.26
C LYS A 249 -4.71 -5.35 -18.06
N VAL A 250 -4.43 -5.00 -16.80
CA VAL A 250 -3.48 -3.94 -16.53
C VAL A 250 -2.38 -4.24 -17.51
N ASP A 251 -2.08 -3.28 -18.38
CA ASP A 251 -1.02 -3.46 -19.35
C ASP A 251 0.24 -3.78 -18.52
N LEU A 252 0.50 -5.08 -18.37
CA LEU A 252 1.59 -5.58 -17.55
C LEU A 252 2.91 -5.04 -18.11
N ASP A 253 2.96 -4.83 -19.43
CA ASP A 253 4.09 -4.23 -20.11
C ASP A 253 4.26 -2.77 -19.70
N GLN A 254 3.15 -2.03 -19.49
CA GLN A 254 3.20 -0.67 -18.96
C GLN A 254 3.69 -0.61 -17.52
N PHE A 255 3.27 -1.56 -16.65
CA PHE A 255 3.80 -1.68 -15.29
C PHE A 255 5.27 -2.12 -15.29
N LEU A 256 5.63 -3.07 -16.13
CA LEU A 256 6.99 -3.58 -16.23
C LEU A 256 7.94 -2.55 -16.85
N SER A 257 7.51 -1.81 -17.88
CA SER A 257 8.30 -0.73 -18.48
C SER A 257 8.48 0.43 -17.49
N PHE A 258 7.46 0.76 -16.72
CA PHE A 258 7.55 1.77 -15.67
C PHE A 258 8.47 1.31 -14.54
N SER A 259 8.36 0.06 -14.11
CA SER A 259 9.22 -0.55 -13.09
C SER A 259 10.69 -0.60 -13.52
N SER A 260 10.98 -0.95 -14.78
CA SER A 260 12.35 -1.04 -15.32
C SER A 260 12.98 0.32 -15.63
N SER A 261 12.17 1.38 -15.82
CA SER A 261 12.66 2.75 -16.03
C SER A 261 13.05 3.46 -14.73
N LEU A 262 12.72 2.88 -13.58
CA LEU A 262 13.08 3.42 -12.27
C LEU A 262 14.56 3.15 -12.00
N ASN A 263 15.39 4.16 -12.19
CA ASN A 263 16.80 4.10 -11.84
C ASN A 263 16.97 4.08 -10.32
N CYS A 264 17.92 3.28 -9.83
CA CYS A 264 18.47 3.47 -8.49
C CYS A 264 19.11 4.86 -8.43
N ILE A 265 18.67 5.70 -7.49
CA ILE A 265 19.26 7.00 -7.17
C ILE A 265 20.10 6.83 -5.92
#